data_a5b9e9b4cf8686d89bad1217b4898b31
#
_entry.id   a5b9e9b4cf8686d89bad1217b4898b31
#
_cell.length_a   1.000
_cell.length_b   1.000
_cell.length_c   1.000
_cell.angle_alpha   90.00
_cell.angle_beta   90.00
_cell.angle_gamma   90.00
#
_symmetry.space_group_name_H-M   'P 1'
#
loop_
_entity.id
_entity.type
_entity.pdbx_description
1 polymer ?
#
loop_
_entity_poly.entity_id
_entity_poly.type
_entity_poly.pdbx_seq_one_letter_code
_entity_poly.pdbx_strand_id
1 'polypeptide(L)'
;MITPKEFIDPRQVEIDGQKFIVSRLPAFDAAPVYDAIVANKGLIPQEEKLKLLSRCAVITDKGEVVLSMAALVNEYIKTFQTLYKLLDEAFKLNFSFSGDGNHSQG
;
A
#
# COMPACT_ATOMS: atom_id res chain seq x y z
N MET A 1 14.69 -3.40 -6.62
CA MET A 1 13.96 -2.41 -5.78
C MET A 1 13.49 -1.25 -6.63
N ILE A 2 12.28 -0.79 -6.42
CA ILE A 2 11.76 0.37 -7.15
C ILE A 2 12.03 1.67 -6.39
N THR A 3 11.96 2.77 -7.11
CA THR A 3 12.04 4.11 -6.52
C THR A 3 10.69 4.79 -6.62
N PRO A 4 10.45 5.89 -5.86
CA PRO A 4 9.17 6.60 -5.96
C PRO A 4 8.84 7.10 -7.36
N LYS A 5 9.83 7.28 -8.23
CA LYS A 5 9.60 7.68 -9.63
C LYS A 5 8.86 6.61 -10.42
N GLU A 6 8.91 5.35 -9.96
CA GLU A 6 8.27 4.22 -10.63
C GLU A 6 6.87 3.94 -10.06
N PHE A 7 6.42 4.73 -9.10
CA PHE A 7 5.11 4.55 -8.49
C PHE A 7 3.99 4.85 -9.49
N ILE A 8 2.97 4.00 -9.48
CA ILE A 8 1.80 4.13 -10.35
C ILE A 8 0.69 4.82 -9.55
N ASP A 9 0.15 5.93 -10.08
CA ASP A 9 -0.90 6.72 -9.43
C ASP A 9 -0.58 7.02 -7.97
N PRO A 10 0.59 7.61 -7.67
CA PRO A 10 0.95 7.85 -6.26
C PRO A 10 0.04 8.88 -5.62
N ARG A 11 -0.28 8.66 -4.35
CA ARG A 11 -1.08 9.57 -3.55
C ARG A 11 -0.43 9.74 -2.19
N GLN A 12 -0.41 10.98 -1.72
CA GLN A 12 0.09 11.28 -0.39
C GLN A 12 -1.04 11.16 0.61
N VAL A 13 -0.77 10.47 1.71
CA VAL A 13 -1.72 10.35 2.83
C VAL A 13 -1.01 10.67 4.12
N GLU A 14 -1.76 11.14 5.11
CA GLU A 14 -1.22 11.38 6.44
C GLU A 14 -1.90 10.45 7.42
N ILE A 15 -1.11 9.70 8.19
CA ILE A 15 -1.60 8.72 9.14
C ILE A 15 -0.83 8.92 10.45
N ASP A 16 -1.58 9.20 11.52
CA ASP A 16 -1.01 9.36 12.86
C ASP A 16 0.18 10.32 12.89
N GLY A 17 0.07 11.42 12.13
CA GLY A 17 1.10 12.46 12.10
C GLY A 17 2.27 12.18 11.16
N GLN A 18 2.29 11.02 10.49
CA GLN A 18 3.30 10.69 9.50
C GLN A 18 2.73 10.82 8.09
N LYS A 19 3.57 11.26 7.17
CA LYS A 19 3.19 11.38 5.77
C LYS A 19 3.73 10.20 4.99
N PHE A 20 2.88 9.62 4.17
CA PHE A 20 3.23 8.46 3.34
C PHE A 20 2.81 8.73 1.91
N ILE A 21 3.44 8.01 0.98
CA ILE A 21 2.97 7.91 -0.39
C ILE A 21 2.50 6.49 -0.57
N VAL A 22 1.28 6.31 -1.09
CA VAL A 22 0.77 5.01 -1.50
C VAL A 22 0.67 4.99 -3.01
N SER A 23 0.92 3.84 -3.62
CA SER A 23 0.80 3.71 -5.07
C SER A 23 0.26 2.34 -5.42
N ARG A 24 -0.06 2.15 -6.70
CA ARG A 24 -0.62 0.89 -7.19
C ARG A 24 0.47 -0.10 -7.54
N LEU A 25 0.15 -1.38 -7.37
CA LEU A 25 0.91 -2.45 -7.99
C LEU A 25 0.57 -2.47 -9.49
N PRO A 26 1.50 -2.88 -10.36
CA PRO A 26 1.13 -3.22 -11.73
C PRO A 26 0.01 -4.27 -11.73
N ALA A 27 -0.88 -4.22 -12.70
CA ALA A 27 -2.08 -5.07 -12.70
C ALA A 27 -1.76 -6.55 -12.55
N PHE A 28 -0.72 -7.03 -13.25
CA PHE A 28 -0.37 -8.45 -13.21
C PHE A 28 0.16 -8.86 -11.83
N ASP A 29 0.78 -7.93 -11.10
CA ASP A 29 1.26 -8.18 -9.74
C ASP A 29 0.14 -8.04 -8.72
N ALA A 30 -0.83 -7.17 -8.99
CA ALA A 30 -1.97 -6.95 -8.09
C ALA A 30 -2.92 -8.14 -8.06
N ALA A 31 -3.08 -8.83 -9.20
CA ALA A 31 -4.05 -9.93 -9.30
C ALA A 31 -3.77 -11.06 -8.32
N PRO A 32 -2.54 -11.60 -8.20
CA PRO A 32 -2.26 -12.64 -7.20
C PRO A 32 -2.46 -12.16 -5.77
N VAL A 33 -2.19 -10.89 -5.49
CA VAL A 33 -2.42 -10.33 -4.16
C VAL A 33 -3.91 -10.35 -3.83
N TYR A 34 -4.73 -9.90 -4.78
CA TYR A 34 -6.17 -9.93 -4.61
C TYR A 34 -6.68 -11.35 -4.37
N ASP A 35 -6.23 -12.29 -5.18
CA ASP A 35 -6.64 -13.69 -5.05
C ASP A 35 -6.26 -14.28 -3.69
N ALA A 36 -5.06 -13.95 -3.20
CA ALA A 36 -4.61 -14.41 -1.89
C ALA A 36 -5.47 -13.84 -0.76
N ILE A 37 -5.86 -12.57 -0.87
CA ILE A 37 -6.72 -11.94 0.13
C ILE A 37 -8.10 -12.60 0.14
N VAL A 38 -8.68 -12.83 -1.03
CA VAL A 38 -9.98 -13.49 -1.14
C VAL A 38 -9.91 -14.90 -0.55
N ALA A 39 -8.86 -15.67 -0.89
CA ALA A 39 -8.67 -17.01 -0.36
C ALA A 39 -8.48 -17.02 1.15
N ASN A 40 -8.02 -15.90 1.72
CA ASN A 40 -7.79 -15.76 3.15
C ASN A 40 -8.94 -15.00 3.84
N LYS A 41 -10.14 -15.08 3.28
CA LYS A 41 -11.38 -14.53 3.85
C LYS A 41 -11.33 -13.01 4.06
N GLY A 42 -10.62 -12.32 3.19
CA GLY A 42 -10.52 -10.86 3.24
C GLY A 42 -9.39 -10.32 4.10
N LEU A 43 -8.66 -11.19 4.77
CA LEU A 43 -7.49 -10.78 5.56
C LEU A 43 -6.25 -10.81 4.67
N ILE A 44 -5.39 -9.80 4.82
CA ILE A 44 -4.18 -9.71 4.01
C ILE A 44 -3.10 -10.62 4.59
N PRO A 45 -2.67 -11.67 3.85
CA PRO A 45 -1.58 -12.51 4.34
C PRO A 45 -0.28 -11.74 4.46
N GLN A 46 0.65 -12.23 5.27
CA GLN A 46 1.88 -11.51 5.59
C GLN A 46 2.70 -11.16 4.36
N GLU A 47 2.84 -12.11 3.42
CA GLU A 47 3.61 -11.87 2.20
C GLU A 47 2.99 -10.77 1.34
N GLU A 48 1.65 -10.74 1.27
CA GLU A 48 0.94 -9.72 0.50
C GLU A 48 1.00 -8.36 1.16
N LYS A 49 1.10 -8.31 2.49
CA LYS A 49 1.34 -7.03 3.17
C LYS A 49 2.63 -6.39 2.67
N LEU A 50 3.72 -7.18 2.58
CA LEU A 50 4.99 -6.66 2.09
C LEU A 50 4.92 -6.24 0.63
N LYS A 51 4.18 -6.97 -0.20
CA LYS A 51 4.00 -6.57 -1.61
C LYS A 51 3.29 -5.23 -1.72
N LEU A 52 2.24 -5.01 -0.95
CA LEU A 52 1.52 -3.74 -0.95
C LEU A 52 2.42 -2.61 -0.44
N LEU A 53 3.15 -2.86 0.66
CA LEU A 53 4.03 -1.86 1.25
C LEU A 53 5.22 -1.53 0.36
N SER A 54 5.65 -2.45 -0.50
CA SER A 54 6.76 -2.20 -1.43
C SER A 54 6.43 -1.11 -2.45
N ARG A 55 5.16 -0.75 -2.57
CA ARG A 55 4.70 0.37 -3.41
C ARG A 55 4.29 1.58 -2.59
N CYS A 56 4.72 1.61 -1.33
CA CYS A 56 4.49 2.74 -0.43
C CYS A 56 5.84 3.28 0.04
N ALA A 57 5.84 4.55 0.40
CA ALA A 57 7.02 5.20 0.96
C ALA A 57 6.62 6.06 2.14
N VAL A 58 7.52 6.19 3.11
CA VAL A 58 7.36 7.17 4.18
C VAL A 58 8.14 8.42 3.77
N ILE A 59 7.54 9.59 4.03
CA ILE A 59 8.17 10.87 3.73
C ILE A 59 8.90 11.32 4.98
N THR A 60 10.21 11.48 4.88
CA THR A 60 11.05 11.93 5.99
C THR A 60 11.68 13.27 5.62
N ASP A 61 12.32 13.92 6.59
CA ASP A 61 13.04 15.16 6.35
C ASP A 61 14.24 14.96 5.42
N LYS A 62 14.67 13.72 5.22
CA LYS A 62 15.77 13.38 4.30
C LYS A 62 15.28 12.82 2.97
N GLY A 63 13.97 12.82 2.74
CA GLY A 63 13.38 12.33 1.50
C GLY A 63 12.46 11.15 1.74
N GLU A 64 12.13 10.46 0.66
CA GLU A 64 11.20 9.35 0.69
C GLU A 64 11.95 8.03 0.85
N VAL A 65 11.43 7.16 1.72
CA VAL A 65 12.00 5.83 1.94
C VAL A 65 10.94 4.81 1.56
N VAL A 66 11.22 4.02 0.52
CA VAL A 66 10.31 2.97 0.06
C VAL A 66 10.30 1.83 1.08
N LEU A 67 9.11 1.41 1.47
CA LEU A 67 8.94 0.37 2.49
C LEU A 67 9.08 -1.03 1.87
N SER A 68 10.26 -1.31 1.33
CA SER A 68 10.52 -2.48 0.49
C SER A 68 10.86 -3.75 1.27
N MET A 69 11.03 -3.66 2.58
CA MET A 69 11.34 -4.83 3.40
C MET A 69 10.87 -4.62 4.83
N ALA A 70 10.70 -5.72 5.55
CA ALA A 70 10.16 -5.68 6.91
C ALA A 70 10.99 -4.81 7.86
N ALA A 71 12.31 -4.82 7.69
CA ALA A 71 13.18 -4.00 8.55
C ALA A 71 12.88 -2.51 8.42
N LEU A 72 12.62 -2.04 7.20
CA LEU A 72 12.26 -0.64 6.97
C LEU A 72 10.88 -0.31 7.52
N VAL A 73 9.94 -1.23 7.36
CA VAL A 73 8.61 -1.07 7.95
C VAL A 73 8.73 -0.88 9.46
N ASN A 74 9.49 -1.75 10.11
CA ASN A 74 9.65 -1.69 11.57
C ASN A 74 10.40 -0.43 12.02
N GLU A 75 11.29 0.08 11.19
CA GLU A 75 12.04 1.30 11.53
C GLU A 75 11.14 2.53 11.55
N TYR A 76 10.25 2.65 10.56
CA TYR A 76 9.47 3.88 10.36
C TYR A 76 8.05 3.80 10.87
N ILE A 77 7.47 2.61 10.99
CA ILE A 77 6.10 2.44 11.48
C ILE A 77 6.16 1.81 12.87
N LYS A 78 5.78 2.57 13.88
CA LYS A 78 6.00 2.18 15.28
C LYS A 78 4.89 1.35 15.89
N THR A 79 3.66 1.44 15.35
CA THR A 79 2.53 0.68 15.89
C THR A 79 1.81 -0.08 14.78
N PHE A 80 1.16 -1.18 15.17
CA PHE A 80 0.40 -1.94 14.17
C PHE A 80 -0.84 -1.19 13.71
N GLN A 81 -1.37 -0.27 14.52
CA GLN A 81 -2.50 0.54 14.10
C GLN A 81 -2.14 1.41 12.89
N THR A 82 -0.98 2.07 12.96
CA THR A 82 -0.49 2.88 11.83
C THR A 82 -0.27 1.99 10.61
N LEU A 83 0.32 0.81 10.81
CA LEU A 83 0.56 -0.15 9.74
C LEU A 83 -0.75 -0.55 9.05
N TYR A 84 -1.77 -0.90 9.83
CA TYR A 84 -3.04 -1.33 9.24
C TYR A 84 -3.78 -0.19 8.56
N LYS A 85 -3.66 1.04 9.06
CA LYS A 85 -4.23 2.20 8.36
C LYS A 85 -3.56 2.41 7.01
N LEU A 86 -2.24 2.26 6.95
CA LEU A 86 -1.51 2.38 5.69
C LEU A 86 -1.88 1.26 4.72
N LEU A 87 -1.98 0.03 5.21
CA LEU A 87 -2.40 -1.10 4.38
C LEU A 87 -3.82 -0.90 3.85
N ASP A 88 -4.71 -0.30 4.66
CA ASP A 88 -6.07 -0.01 4.21
C ASP A 88 -6.07 0.99 3.06
N GLU A 89 -5.22 2.03 3.14
CA GLU A 89 -5.09 3.00 2.05
C GLU A 89 -4.56 2.33 0.78
N ALA A 90 -3.55 1.47 0.92
CA ALA A 90 -3.00 0.74 -0.22
C ALA A 90 -4.04 -0.22 -0.81
N PHE A 91 -4.79 -0.90 0.03
CA PHE A 91 -5.85 -1.81 -0.41
C PHE A 91 -6.92 -1.06 -1.20
N LYS A 92 -7.39 0.07 -0.68
CA LYS A 92 -8.40 0.87 -1.34
C LYS A 92 -7.93 1.35 -2.71
N LEU A 93 -6.68 1.81 -2.79
CA LEU A 93 -6.14 2.32 -4.03
C LEU A 93 -6.03 1.21 -5.09
N ASN A 94 -5.65 0.00 -4.68
CA ASN A 94 -5.45 -1.10 -5.61
C ASN A 94 -6.76 -1.82 -5.97
N PHE A 95 -7.69 -1.93 -5.03
CA PHE A 95 -8.82 -2.87 -5.15
C PHE A 95 -10.18 -2.22 -4.96
N SER A 96 -10.28 -0.90 -5.05
CA SER A 96 -11.56 -0.20 -4.96
C SER A 96 -12.15 -0.12 -6.36
N PHE A 97 -13.06 -1.01 -6.66
CA PHE A 97 -13.61 -1.14 -8.00
C PHE A 97 -14.82 -0.24 -8.27
N SER A 98 -15.36 0.34 -7.26
CA SER A 98 -16.52 1.20 -7.42
C SER A 98 -16.16 2.52 -8.05
N GLY A 99 -16.24 2.50 -7.98
CA GLY A 99 -16.03 3.47 -8.25
C GLY A 99 -16.11 3.96 -8.86
N ASP A 100 -16.09 3.67 -8.84
CA ASP A 100 -16.06 4.17 -9.36
C ASP A 100 -16.56 4.48 -10.05
N GLY A 101 -16.64 4.19 -9.86
CA GLY A 101 -17.10 4.39 -10.27
C GLY A 101 -17.63 4.47 -10.69
N ASN A 102 -17.68 4.28 -10.44
CA ASN A 102 -18.24 4.21 -10.73
C ASN A 102 -18.70 4.12 -11.31
N HIS A 103 -18.66 3.82 -11.21
CA HIS A 103 -19.22 3.50 -11.52
C HIS A 103 -19.73 3.25 -11.88
N SER A 104 -19.56 3.14 -11.90
CA SER A 104 -20.10 2.75 -12.11
C SER A 104 -20.64 2.45 -12.28
N GLN A 105 -20.51 2.25 -12.30
CA GLN A 105 -20.95 1.88 -12.27
C GLN A 105 -21.38 1.74 -12.48
N GLY A 106 -21.12 1.53 -12.54
CA GLY A 106 -21.36 1.45 -12.47
C GLY A 106 -21.68 1.43 -12.51
#